data_26101d9e64eb23e2f084d7421fff19ef
#
_entry.id   26101d9e64eb23e2f084d7421fff19ef
#
_cell.length_a   1.000
_cell.length_b   1.000
_cell.length_c   1.000
_cell.angle_alpha   90.00
_cell.angle_beta   90.00
_cell.angle_gamma   90.00
#
_symmetry.space_group_name_H-M   'P 1'
#
loop_
_entity.id
_entity.type
_entity.pdbx_description
1 polymer ?
#
loop_
_entity_poly.entity_id
_entity_poly.type
_entity_poly.pdbx_seq_one_letter_code
_entity_poly.pdbx_strand_id
1 'polypeptide(L)'
;MKKKRGTVLLITVLMLALCMAGCGTQKQETVKQETTEEKKLQIGLSFDSFVIERWLRDRDMFVSTAQSMGADVNVQVAGGDVDEQISQIEYFIQKEMDVIVIIPIDGDALCDVVKEAKNKGIKVVSYDRMIANADADLYITIDNEMVGTLMGEALIKACPDGGNIFAINGSPTDKNVEEVQQGFQKALKGSGLKIVYTGYCDNWLAELAASHVNKGLQVTDDVVGVMCGNDDLASQAVKVLAENRLAGQVAVVAQDAELAACQRIVEGTQTMTVYKPIEQEASTAAILAVALGNDTDITSEDCEIQVTETTDDGSGEIPYYKIAPIAVTAENMDEVIIDGGFHTKEDVYLNIKE
;
A
#
# COMPACT_ATOMS: atom_id res chain seq x y z
N MET A 1 -32.60 -21.89 74.71
CA MET A 1 -33.20 -20.72 75.36
C MET A 1 -33.52 -19.71 74.28
N LYS A 2 -34.66 -19.72 73.76
CA LYS A 2 -35.92 -18.96 73.82
C LYS A 2 -35.75 -17.43 73.94
N LYS A 3 -36.35 -16.77 72.91
CA LYS A 3 -36.89 -15.41 72.82
C LYS A 3 -35.94 -14.26 72.49
N LYS A 4 -36.03 -13.74 71.22
CA LYS A 4 -36.69 -12.47 70.89
C LYS A 4 -36.85 -12.33 69.36
N ARG A 5 -37.91 -12.87 68.82
CA ARG A 5 -38.53 -12.47 67.57
C ARG A 5 -39.79 -11.69 67.97
N GLY A 6 -39.90 -10.42 67.54
CA GLY A 6 -41.17 -9.78 67.71
C GLY A 6 -41.15 -8.26 67.90
N THR A 7 -40.25 -7.48 67.29
CA THR A 7 -40.38 -6.00 67.44
C THR A 7 -39.91 -5.24 66.14
N VAL A 8 -39.70 -5.92 65.01
CA VAL A 8 -39.30 -5.24 63.79
C VAL A 8 -40.40 -5.20 62.71
N LEU A 9 -41.58 -5.82 62.99
CA LEU A 9 -42.67 -5.91 62.02
C LEU A 9 -43.77 -4.86 62.15
N LEU A 10 -43.64 -3.85 63.04
CA LEU A 10 -44.69 -2.87 63.26
C LEU A 10 -44.33 -1.42 62.85
N ILE A 11 -43.12 -1.17 62.33
CA ILE A 11 -42.71 0.18 61.90
C ILE A 11 -42.78 0.35 60.39
N THR A 12 -42.92 -0.74 59.66
CA THR A 12 -42.94 -0.72 58.15
C THR A 12 -44.33 -0.53 57.54
N VAL A 13 -45.41 -0.55 58.32
CA VAL A 13 -46.80 -0.37 57.86
C VAL A 13 -47.35 1.06 58.04
N LEU A 14 -46.70 1.93 58.79
CA LEU A 14 -47.19 3.28 59.00
C LEU A 14 -46.57 4.37 58.12
N MET A 15 -45.70 4.05 57.17
CA MET A 15 -45.14 5.00 56.22
C MET A 15 -45.71 4.87 54.80
N LEU A 16 -46.75 4.03 54.58
CA LEU A 16 -47.35 3.85 53.22
C LEU A 16 -48.70 4.54 53.04
N ALA A 17 -49.11 5.40 53.95
CA ALA A 17 -50.47 6.02 53.93
C ALA A 17 -50.50 7.57 53.81
N LEU A 18 -49.40 8.22 53.41
CA LEU A 18 -49.35 9.69 53.27
C LEU A 18 -48.92 10.23 51.89
N CYS A 19 -49.05 9.48 50.84
CA CYS A 19 -48.73 9.95 49.49
C CYS A 19 -49.87 9.77 48.46
N MET A 20 -51.12 10.07 48.87
CA MET A 20 -52.24 10.20 47.97
C MET A 20 -53.08 11.43 48.21
N ALA A 21 -52.56 12.62 47.95
CA ALA A 21 -53.35 13.82 47.67
C ALA A 21 -52.44 14.88 47.05
N GLY A 22 -52.40 14.92 45.70
CA GLY A 22 -51.66 15.94 44.96
C GLY A 22 -51.80 15.71 43.46
N CYS A 23 -53.06 15.79 42.93
CA CYS A 23 -53.29 15.94 41.51
C CYS A 23 -52.81 17.32 41.06
N GLY A 24 -51.60 17.37 40.49
CA GLY A 24 -51.10 18.49 39.72
C GLY A 24 -50.57 17.96 38.41
N THR A 25 -51.28 18.25 37.32
CA THR A 25 -50.90 17.92 35.93
C THR A 25 -49.62 18.67 35.57
N GLN A 26 -48.44 18.08 35.86
CA GLN A 26 -47.18 18.53 35.26
C GLN A 26 -46.96 17.74 33.99
N LYS A 27 -47.06 18.45 32.85
CA LYS A 27 -46.51 17.97 31.56
C LYS A 27 -45.03 17.68 31.76
N GLN A 28 -44.67 16.41 31.81
CA GLN A 28 -43.29 15.99 31.63
C GLN A 28 -42.92 16.24 30.16
N GLU A 29 -42.25 17.35 29.92
CA GLU A 29 -41.49 17.51 28.69
C GLU A 29 -40.36 16.45 28.74
N THR A 30 -40.57 15.38 28.00
CA THR A 30 -39.50 14.43 27.67
C THR A 30 -38.53 15.21 26.77
N VAL A 31 -37.47 15.75 27.38
CA VAL A 31 -36.31 16.19 26.63
C VAL A 31 -35.76 14.92 25.94
N LYS A 32 -36.11 14.69 24.68
CA LYS A 32 -35.35 13.82 23.83
C LYS A 32 -33.97 14.45 23.77
N GLN A 33 -33.00 13.88 24.49
CA GLN A 33 -31.61 14.02 24.15
C GLN A 33 -31.48 13.34 22.78
N GLU A 34 -31.56 14.11 21.70
CA GLU A 34 -30.99 13.72 20.43
C GLU A 34 -29.47 13.64 20.68
N THR A 35 -28.98 12.45 20.94
CA THR A 35 -27.60 12.14 20.70
C THR A 35 -27.45 12.30 19.15
N THR A 36 -26.99 13.46 18.72
CA THR A 36 -26.37 13.57 17.42
C THR A 36 -25.19 12.59 17.45
N GLU A 37 -25.37 11.38 16.91
CA GLU A 37 -24.22 10.59 16.50
C GLU A 37 -23.43 11.49 15.52
N GLU A 38 -22.25 11.90 15.93
CA GLU A 38 -21.33 12.58 15.01
C GLU A 38 -21.19 11.69 13.79
N LYS A 39 -21.54 12.20 12.60
CA LYS A 39 -21.40 11.47 11.34
C LYS A 39 -19.92 11.16 11.18
N LYS A 40 -19.55 9.90 11.31
CA LYS A 40 -18.18 9.46 11.07
C LYS A 40 -17.77 9.73 9.64
N LEU A 41 -16.53 10.13 9.45
CA LEU A 41 -15.93 10.28 8.13
C LEU A 41 -16.01 8.95 7.35
N GLN A 42 -16.46 8.99 6.11
CA GLN A 42 -16.62 7.82 5.25
C GLN A 42 -15.53 7.79 4.17
N ILE A 43 -14.70 6.76 4.17
CA ILE A 43 -13.60 6.59 3.20
C ILE A 43 -13.89 5.38 2.32
N GLY A 44 -13.92 5.57 1.00
CA GLY A 44 -13.86 4.47 0.03
C GLY A 44 -12.40 4.13 -0.28
N LEU A 45 -12.02 2.85 -0.25
CA LEU A 45 -10.68 2.38 -0.57
C LEU A 45 -10.77 1.34 -1.69
N SER A 46 -10.32 1.69 -2.90
CA SER A 46 -10.37 0.83 -4.09
C SER A 46 -8.98 0.28 -4.41
N PHE A 47 -8.84 -1.04 -4.32
CA PHE A 47 -7.65 -1.77 -4.74
C PHE A 47 -7.77 -2.28 -6.18
N ASP A 48 -6.64 -2.31 -6.90
CA ASP A 48 -6.51 -2.95 -8.19
C ASP A 48 -6.80 -4.46 -8.09
N SER A 49 -6.08 -5.14 -7.21
CA SER A 49 -6.18 -6.58 -6.94
C SER A 49 -5.47 -6.92 -5.63
N PHE A 50 -5.46 -8.21 -5.25
CA PHE A 50 -4.56 -8.74 -4.20
C PHE A 50 -3.57 -9.76 -4.78
N VAL A 51 -3.18 -9.59 -6.04
CA VAL A 51 -2.15 -10.41 -6.68
C VAL A 51 -0.78 -10.14 -6.07
N ILE A 52 -0.46 -8.87 -5.78
CA ILE A 52 0.79 -8.47 -5.12
C ILE A 52 0.59 -8.60 -3.61
N GLU A 53 1.48 -9.35 -2.94
CA GLU A 53 1.37 -9.71 -1.51
C GLU A 53 1.25 -8.49 -0.58
N ARG A 54 2.01 -7.41 -0.85
CA ARG A 54 2.03 -6.21 -0.01
C ARG A 54 0.65 -5.60 0.22
N TRP A 55 -0.26 -5.66 -0.76
CA TRP A 55 -1.57 -4.98 -0.70
C TRP A 55 -2.44 -5.40 0.49
N LEU A 56 -2.25 -6.62 1.03
CA LEU A 56 -2.95 -7.04 2.24
C LEU A 56 -2.45 -6.27 3.47
N ARG A 57 -1.15 -6.01 3.56
CA ARG A 57 -0.56 -5.21 4.65
C ARG A 57 -0.94 -3.74 4.52
N ASP A 58 -0.86 -3.17 3.31
CA ASP A 58 -1.29 -1.80 3.01
C ASP A 58 -2.73 -1.59 3.45
N ARG A 59 -3.65 -2.49 3.05
CA ARG A 59 -5.06 -2.45 3.46
C ARG A 59 -5.23 -2.45 4.98
N ASP A 60 -4.61 -3.42 5.65
CA ASP A 60 -4.82 -3.61 7.08
C ASP A 60 -4.27 -2.42 7.88
N MET A 61 -3.12 -1.88 7.48
CA MET A 61 -2.53 -0.69 8.10
C MET A 61 -3.38 0.56 7.83
N PHE A 62 -3.78 0.80 6.58
CA PHE A 62 -4.64 1.93 6.22
C PHE A 62 -5.95 1.91 7.01
N VAL A 63 -6.67 0.77 6.99
CA VAL A 63 -7.96 0.60 7.67
C VAL A 63 -7.81 0.78 9.18
N SER A 64 -6.80 0.15 9.79
CA SER A 64 -6.54 0.28 11.23
C SER A 64 -6.25 1.72 11.64
N THR A 65 -5.43 2.43 10.86
CA THR A 65 -5.07 3.83 11.14
C THR A 65 -6.29 4.74 11.00
N ALA A 66 -7.02 4.67 9.88
CA ALA A 66 -8.20 5.49 9.64
C ALA A 66 -9.29 5.26 10.71
N GLN A 67 -9.54 3.99 11.09
CA GLN A 67 -10.50 3.64 12.13
C GLN A 67 -10.09 4.18 13.51
N SER A 68 -8.78 4.16 13.83
CA SER A 68 -8.28 4.73 15.09
C SER A 68 -8.51 6.24 15.20
N MET A 69 -8.62 6.91 14.03
CA MET A 69 -8.94 8.33 13.91
C MET A 69 -10.45 8.61 13.78
N GLY A 70 -11.30 7.58 13.92
CA GLY A 70 -12.77 7.71 13.93
C GLY A 70 -13.44 7.64 12.55
N ALA A 71 -12.72 7.34 11.48
CA ALA A 71 -13.28 7.13 10.15
C ALA A 71 -13.82 5.69 9.98
N ASP A 72 -14.83 5.52 9.13
CA ASP A 72 -15.26 4.23 8.61
C ASP A 72 -14.69 4.02 7.20
N VAL A 73 -14.14 2.83 6.92
CA VAL A 73 -13.52 2.51 5.64
C VAL A 73 -14.29 1.40 4.92
N ASN A 74 -14.69 1.66 3.67
CA ASN A 74 -15.29 0.67 2.77
C ASN A 74 -14.22 0.23 1.75
N VAL A 75 -13.75 -1.00 1.87
CA VAL A 75 -12.72 -1.57 0.99
C VAL A 75 -13.38 -2.35 -0.14
N GLN A 76 -12.95 -2.09 -1.37
CA GLN A 76 -13.33 -2.86 -2.56
C GLN A 76 -12.09 -3.24 -3.38
N VAL A 77 -12.18 -4.33 -4.14
CA VAL A 77 -11.07 -4.90 -4.92
C VAL A 77 -11.58 -5.24 -6.31
N ALA A 78 -10.97 -4.65 -7.32
CA ALA A 78 -11.42 -4.76 -8.71
C ALA A 78 -10.91 -6.02 -9.43
N GLY A 79 -9.93 -6.74 -8.83
CA GLY A 79 -9.44 -8.01 -9.39
C GLY A 79 -8.71 -7.89 -10.72
N GLY A 80 -8.13 -6.70 -11.02
CA GLY A 80 -7.44 -6.42 -12.28
C GLY A 80 -8.36 -6.00 -13.43
N ASP A 81 -9.65 -5.77 -13.15
CA ASP A 81 -10.65 -5.33 -14.13
C ASP A 81 -10.90 -3.81 -13.97
N VAL A 82 -10.56 -3.02 -14.99
CA VAL A 82 -10.68 -1.55 -14.99
C VAL A 82 -12.15 -1.11 -14.96
N ASP A 83 -13.03 -1.80 -15.68
CA ASP A 83 -14.46 -1.46 -15.71
C ASP A 83 -15.11 -1.74 -14.34
N GLU A 84 -14.68 -2.81 -13.65
CA GLU A 84 -15.08 -3.08 -12.27
C GLU A 84 -14.57 -1.98 -11.32
N GLN A 85 -13.31 -1.52 -11.48
CA GLN A 85 -12.78 -0.44 -10.65
C GLN A 85 -13.54 0.87 -10.85
N ILE A 86 -13.88 1.23 -12.08
CA ILE A 86 -14.74 2.38 -12.38
C ILE A 86 -16.09 2.24 -11.67
N SER A 87 -16.74 1.07 -11.78
CA SER A 87 -18.03 0.81 -11.14
C SER A 87 -17.96 0.93 -9.61
N GLN A 88 -16.85 0.52 -9.00
CA GLN A 88 -16.61 0.65 -7.55
C GLN A 88 -16.44 2.13 -7.14
N ILE A 89 -15.74 2.93 -7.93
CA ILE A 89 -15.60 4.37 -7.69
C ILE A 89 -16.95 5.07 -7.85
N GLU A 90 -17.73 4.73 -8.88
CA GLU A 90 -19.11 5.22 -9.06
C GLU A 90 -20.02 4.87 -7.86
N TYR A 91 -19.87 3.64 -7.33
CA TYR A 91 -20.57 3.25 -6.11
C TYR A 91 -20.17 4.11 -4.90
N PHE A 92 -18.89 4.41 -4.71
CA PHE A 92 -18.44 5.32 -3.65
C PHE A 92 -18.99 6.73 -3.83
N ILE A 93 -19.05 7.21 -5.07
CA ILE A 93 -19.67 8.50 -5.42
C ILE A 93 -21.17 8.51 -5.07
N GLN A 94 -21.91 7.43 -5.39
CA GLN A 94 -23.34 7.28 -5.06
C GLN A 94 -23.60 7.18 -3.56
N LYS A 95 -22.62 6.66 -2.81
CA LYS A 95 -22.68 6.58 -1.34
C LYS A 95 -22.28 7.88 -0.65
N GLU A 96 -21.92 8.89 -1.42
CA GLU A 96 -21.48 10.19 -0.90
C GLU A 96 -20.35 10.02 0.11
N MET A 97 -19.31 9.21 -0.25
CA MET A 97 -18.10 9.10 0.54
C MET A 97 -17.44 10.47 0.67
N ASP A 98 -16.83 10.74 1.80
CA ASP A 98 -16.13 12.01 2.03
C ASP A 98 -14.76 12.01 1.31
N VAL A 99 -14.10 10.82 1.25
CA VAL A 99 -12.82 10.61 0.57
C VAL A 99 -12.84 9.29 -0.22
N ILE A 100 -12.19 9.26 -1.37
CA ILE A 100 -11.92 8.02 -2.12
C ILE A 100 -10.40 7.88 -2.29
N VAL A 101 -9.85 6.77 -1.82
CA VAL A 101 -8.43 6.39 -1.98
C VAL A 101 -8.36 5.28 -3.00
N ILE A 102 -7.51 5.42 -4.01
CA ILE A 102 -7.50 4.54 -5.17
C ILE A 102 -6.07 4.07 -5.46
N ILE A 103 -5.90 2.74 -5.55
CA ILE A 103 -4.74 2.11 -6.17
C ILE A 103 -5.14 1.77 -7.61
N PRO A 104 -4.77 2.58 -8.61
CA PRO A 104 -5.29 2.41 -9.96
C PRO A 104 -4.72 1.18 -10.66
N ILE A 105 -5.57 0.46 -11.40
CA ILE A 105 -5.16 -0.58 -12.36
C ILE A 105 -4.54 0.09 -13.59
N ASP A 106 -5.20 1.12 -14.07
CA ASP A 106 -4.80 1.96 -15.20
C ASP A 106 -5.08 3.41 -14.85
N GLY A 107 -4.01 4.18 -14.59
CA GLY A 107 -4.13 5.58 -14.16
C GLY A 107 -4.72 6.50 -15.21
N ASP A 108 -4.61 6.19 -16.50
CA ASP A 108 -5.20 6.98 -17.58
C ASP A 108 -6.70 6.73 -17.70
N ALA A 109 -7.16 5.48 -17.49
CA ALA A 109 -8.55 5.08 -17.63
C ALA A 109 -9.47 5.64 -16.54
N LEU A 110 -8.96 5.94 -15.36
CA LEU A 110 -9.75 6.40 -14.21
C LEU A 110 -9.99 7.93 -14.18
N CYS A 111 -9.37 8.68 -15.09
CA CYS A 111 -9.43 10.15 -15.12
C CYS A 111 -10.85 10.70 -15.05
N ASP A 112 -11.77 10.19 -15.86
CA ASP A 112 -13.12 10.73 -15.96
C ASP A 112 -13.97 10.49 -14.71
N VAL A 113 -13.91 9.28 -14.14
CA VAL A 113 -14.66 8.94 -12.93
C VAL A 113 -14.10 9.67 -11.70
N VAL A 114 -12.79 9.93 -11.64
CA VAL A 114 -12.17 10.75 -10.59
C VAL A 114 -12.62 12.20 -10.70
N LYS A 115 -12.67 12.77 -11.90
CA LYS A 115 -13.23 14.11 -12.11
C LYS A 115 -14.71 14.20 -11.69
N GLU A 116 -15.49 13.13 -11.91
CA GLU A 116 -16.87 13.09 -11.42
C GLU A 116 -16.93 13.15 -9.89
N ALA A 117 -16.09 12.37 -9.18
CA ALA A 117 -15.99 12.40 -7.73
C ALA A 117 -15.65 13.82 -7.22
N LYS A 118 -14.62 14.43 -7.79
CA LYS A 118 -14.20 15.79 -7.42
C LYS A 118 -15.28 16.86 -7.69
N ASN A 119 -16.02 16.76 -8.80
CA ASN A 119 -17.12 17.65 -9.10
C ASN A 119 -18.28 17.57 -8.09
N LYS A 120 -18.37 16.48 -7.34
CA LYS A 120 -19.31 16.30 -6.22
C LYS A 120 -18.72 16.71 -4.87
N GLY A 121 -17.49 17.21 -4.84
CA GLY A 121 -16.80 17.65 -3.63
C GLY A 121 -16.14 16.52 -2.82
N ILE A 122 -16.06 15.32 -3.39
CA ILE A 122 -15.38 14.17 -2.78
C ILE A 122 -13.88 14.35 -2.98
N LYS A 123 -13.11 14.20 -1.91
CA LYS A 123 -11.64 14.23 -1.98
C LYS A 123 -11.11 12.95 -2.59
N VAL A 124 -10.05 13.03 -3.39
CA VAL A 124 -9.46 11.87 -4.05
C VAL A 124 -7.96 11.78 -3.75
N VAL A 125 -7.54 10.62 -3.26
CA VAL A 125 -6.14 10.27 -3.04
C VAL A 125 -5.71 9.20 -4.03
N SER A 126 -4.71 9.51 -4.83
CA SER A 126 -3.99 8.55 -5.67
C SER A 126 -2.94 7.87 -4.79
N TYR A 127 -3.10 6.57 -4.53
CA TYR A 127 -2.26 5.82 -3.61
C TYR A 127 -1.33 4.87 -4.35
N ASP A 128 -0.04 4.94 -4.05
CA ASP A 128 1.07 4.19 -4.65
C ASP A 128 1.26 4.46 -6.16
N ARG A 129 0.19 4.43 -6.96
CA ARG A 129 0.22 4.66 -8.41
C ARG A 129 -0.50 5.94 -8.79
N MET A 130 0.03 6.67 -9.78
CA MET A 130 -0.55 7.94 -10.24
C MET A 130 -1.80 7.73 -11.08
N ILE A 131 -2.84 8.54 -10.81
CA ILE A 131 -3.97 8.74 -11.72
C ILE A 131 -3.67 9.99 -12.54
N ALA A 132 -3.47 9.81 -13.84
CA ALA A 132 -3.10 10.91 -14.73
C ALA A 132 -4.28 11.83 -15.08
N ASN A 133 -4.00 13.12 -15.27
CA ASN A 133 -4.97 14.14 -15.73
C ASN A 133 -6.24 14.28 -14.85
N ALA A 134 -6.16 13.92 -13.57
CA ALA A 134 -7.33 13.79 -12.68
C ALA A 134 -7.45 14.90 -11.63
N ASP A 135 -6.40 15.72 -11.44
CA ASP A 135 -6.34 16.74 -10.38
C ASP A 135 -6.65 16.15 -9.01
N ALA A 136 -5.99 15.04 -8.66
CA ALA A 136 -6.16 14.39 -7.35
C ALA A 136 -5.78 15.35 -6.21
N ASP A 137 -6.44 15.23 -5.05
CA ASP A 137 -6.15 16.09 -3.89
C ASP A 137 -4.82 15.71 -3.20
N LEU A 138 -4.33 14.49 -3.45
CA LEU A 138 -3.04 13.99 -3.02
C LEU A 138 -2.60 12.84 -3.91
N TYR A 139 -1.31 12.81 -4.28
CA TYR A 139 -0.61 11.61 -4.72
C TYR A 139 0.43 11.23 -3.68
N ILE A 140 0.33 10.01 -3.14
CA ILE A 140 1.30 9.45 -2.18
C ILE A 140 1.87 8.15 -2.72
N THR A 141 3.20 8.01 -2.70
CA THR A 141 3.91 6.86 -3.26
C THR A 141 5.31 6.70 -2.67
N ILE A 142 5.99 5.63 -3.07
CA ILE A 142 7.43 5.43 -2.87
C ILE A 142 8.19 6.12 -4.01
N ASP A 143 9.43 6.58 -3.78
CA ASP A 143 10.29 7.15 -4.83
C ASP A 143 10.70 6.06 -5.83
N ASN A 144 9.90 5.88 -6.88
CA ASN A 144 10.08 4.81 -7.87
C ASN A 144 11.32 5.03 -8.75
N GLU A 145 11.72 6.29 -9.03
CA GLU A 145 12.99 6.56 -9.72
C GLU A 145 14.17 6.09 -8.86
N MET A 146 14.11 6.33 -7.55
CA MET A 146 15.11 5.83 -6.61
C MET A 146 15.11 4.30 -6.52
N VAL A 147 13.94 3.64 -6.54
CA VAL A 147 13.85 2.16 -6.61
C VAL A 147 14.65 1.64 -7.78
N GLY A 148 14.41 2.17 -8.97
CA GLY A 148 15.17 1.78 -10.19
C GLY A 148 16.65 2.06 -10.07
N THR A 149 17.02 3.20 -9.48
CA THR A 149 18.42 3.57 -9.24
C THR A 149 19.13 2.55 -8.35
N LEU A 150 18.52 2.19 -7.21
CA LEU A 150 19.05 1.21 -6.26
C LEU A 150 19.24 -0.18 -6.90
N MET A 151 18.29 -0.62 -7.72
CA MET A 151 18.42 -1.87 -8.48
C MET A 151 19.59 -1.82 -9.47
N GLY A 152 19.74 -0.72 -10.20
CA GLY A 152 20.84 -0.52 -11.12
C GLY A 152 22.21 -0.53 -10.44
N GLU A 153 22.34 0.19 -9.33
CA GLU A 153 23.56 0.24 -8.51
C GLU A 153 23.94 -1.15 -7.97
N ALA A 154 22.95 -1.94 -7.53
CA ALA A 154 23.17 -3.29 -7.06
C ALA A 154 23.68 -4.23 -8.18
N LEU A 155 23.11 -4.13 -9.39
CA LEU A 155 23.63 -4.89 -10.53
C LEU A 155 25.04 -4.45 -10.95
N ILE A 156 25.35 -3.17 -10.92
CA ILE A 156 26.69 -2.66 -11.21
C ILE A 156 27.70 -3.22 -10.20
N LYS A 157 27.35 -3.22 -8.89
CA LYS A 157 28.18 -3.80 -7.83
C LYS A 157 28.41 -5.30 -8.03
N ALA A 158 27.35 -6.03 -8.44
CA ALA A 158 27.41 -7.48 -8.65
C ALA A 158 28.12 -7.89 -9.95
N CYS A 159 28.09 -7.03 -10.98
CA CYS A 159 28.62 -7.31 -12.30
C CYS A 159 29.63 -6.22 -12.74
N PRO A 160 30.78 -6.08 -12.06
CA PRO A 160 31.73 -4.98 -12.30
C PRO A 160 32.38 -4.98 -13.68
N ASP A 161 32.41 -6.10 -14.36
CA ASP A 161 32.95 -6.23 -15.71
C ASP A 161 31.93 -5.89 -16.81
N GLY A 162 30.69 -5.50 -16.42
CA GLY A 162 29.59 -5.28 -17.34
C GLY A 162 29.01 -6.61 -17.87
N GLY A 163 28.26 -6.56 -18.97
CA GLY A 163 27.67 -7.75 -19.61
C GLY A 163 26.21 -7.56 -19.99
N ASN A 164 25.58 -8.65 -20.43
CA ASN A 164 24.19 -8.66 -20.90
C ASN A 164 23.24 -8.86 -19.71
N ILE A 165 22.17 -8.07 -19.67
CA ILE A 165 21.13 -8.20 -18.65
C ILE A 165 19.74 -8.24 -19.28
N PHE A 166 18.78 -8.82 -18.55
CA PHE A 166 17.36 -8.77 -18.88
C PHE A 166 16.62 -7.80 -17.97
N ALA A 167 15.61 -7.12 -18.52
CA ALA A 167 14.66 -6.31 -17.76
C ALA A 167 13.26 -6.92 -17.88
N ILE A 168 12.75 -7.50 -16.80
CA ILE A 168 11.43 -8.12 -16.72
C ILE A 168 10.56 -7.22 -15.85
N ASN A 169 9.79 -6.37 -16.49
CA ASN A 169 9.04 -5.30 -15.88
C ASN A 169 7.63 -5.75 -15.44
N GLY A 170 6.99 -4.96 -14.59
CA GLY A 170 5.59 -5.10 -14.21
C GLY A 170 4.61 -4.73 -15.32
N SER A 171 3.38 -4.38 -14.94
CA SER A 171 2.32 -4.01 -15.90
C SER A 171 2.64 -2.70 -16.62
N PRO A 172 2.50 -2.65 -17.96
CA PRO A 172 2.76 -1.43 -18.72
C PRO A 172 1.74 -0.31 -18.47
N THR A 173 0.60 -0.61 -17.84
CA THR A 173 -0.42 0.39 -17.46
C THR A 173 -0.14 1.04 -16.11
N ASP A 174 0.85 0.54 -15.38
CA ASP A 174 1.29 1.09 -14.11
C ASP A 174 2.40 2.12 -14.33
N LYS A 175 2.14 3.38 -13.99
CA LYS A 175 3.10 4.49 -14.20
C LYS A 175 4.39 4.31 -13.39
N ASN A 176 4.34 3.62 -12.25
CA ASN A 176 5.54 3.31 -11.45
C ASN A 176 6.59 2.52 -12.26
N VAL A 177 6.13 1.66 -13.18
CA VAL A 177 7.03 0.86 -14.03
C VAL A 177 7.90 1.76 -14.90
N GLU A 178 7.35 2.86 -15.43
CA GLU A 178 8.11 3.83 -16.23
C GLU A 178 9.16 4.55 -15.37
N GLU A 179 8.78 5.01 -14.16
CA GLU A 179 9.69 5.70 -13.24
C GLU A 179 10.85 4.78 -12.79
N VAL A 180 10.54 3.53 -12.41
CA VAL A 180 11.55 2.52 -12.08
C VAL A 180 12.51 2.29 -13.25
N GLN A 181 11.98 2.16 -14.48
CA GLN A 181 12.82 2.02 -15.67
C GLN A 181 13.73 3.22 -15.91
N GLN A 182 13.21 4.43 -15.71
CA GLN A 182 14.00 5.67 -15.86
C GLN A 182 15.17 5.70 -14.88
N GLY A 183 14.93 5.43 -13.60
CA GLY A 183 15.96 5.35 -12.56
C GLY A 183 16.99 4.26 -12.87
N PHE A 184 16.51 3.07 -13.24
CA PHE A 184 17.36 1.93 -13.59
C PHE A 184 18.27 2.23 -14.80
N GLN A 185 17.69 2.71 -15.89
CA GLN A 185 18.46 3.04 -17.09
C GLN A 185 19.46 4.19 -16.85
N LYS A 186 19.08 5.17 -16.00
CA LYS A 186 19.95 6.28 -15.62
C LYS A 186 21.17 5.79 -14.84
N ALA A 187 20.97 4.88 -13.87
CA ALA A 187 22.04 4.25 -13.11
C ALA A 187 22.99 3.45 -13.99
N LEU A 188 22.48 2.69 -14.97
CA LEU A 188 23.30 1.87 -15.84
C LEU A 188 24.20 2.64 -16.80
N LYS A 189 24.04 3.95 -16.97
CA LYS A 189 24.85 4.74 -17.92
C LYS A 189 26.33 4.65 -17.59
N GLY A 190 27.12 4.12 -18.53
CA GLY A 190 28.57 3.99 -18.41
C GLY A 190 29.06 2.77 -17.62
N SER A 191 28.18 1.91 -17.11
CA SER A 191 28.53 0.72 -16.32
C SER A 191 29.05 -0.46 -17.16
N GLY A 192 28.82 -0.45 -18.48
CA GLY A 192 29.10 -1.62 -19.34
C GLY A 192 28.01 -2.69 -19.35
N LEU A 193 26.97 -2.57 -18.50
CA LEU A 193 25.77 -3.42 -18.55
C LEU A 193 24.86 -3.02 -19.72
N LYS A 194 24.32 -4.02 -20.42
CA LYS A 194 23.47 -3.82 -21.61
C LYS A 194 22.16 -4.58 -21.46
N ILE A 195 21.03 -3.88 -21.51
CA ILE A 195 19.71 -4.53 -21.57
C ILE A 195 19.56 -5.12 -22.98
N VAL A 196 19.60 -6.45 -23.10
CA VAL A 196 19.48 -7.18 -24.37
C VAL A 196 18.11 -7.80 -24.57
N TYR A 197 17.31 -7.88 -23.50
CA TYR A 197 15.93 -8.33 -23.52
C TYR A 197 15.09 -7.52 -22.55
N THR A 198 13.90 -7.10 -23.00
CA THR A 198 12.89 -6.44 -22.16
C THR A 198 11.56 -7.17 -22.30
N GLY A 199 10.92 -7.49 -21.18
CA GLY A 199 9.57 -8.05 -21.11
C GLY A 199 8.69 -7.28 -20.13
N TYR A 200 7.37 -7.38 -20.33
CA TYR A 200 6.36 -6.79 -19.46
C TYR A 200 5.37 -7.87 -19.02
N CYS A 201 4.99 -7.83 -17.76
CA CYS A 201 4.05 -8.76 -17.14
C CYS A 201 2.73 -8.04 -16.89
N ASP A 202 1.79 -8.18 -17.84
CA ASP A 202 0.47 -7.58 -17.76
C ASP A 202 -0.20 -7.95 -16.42
N ASN A 203 -0.85 -6.97 -15.79
CA ASN A 203 -1.50 -7.12 -14.49
C ASN A 203 -0.59 -7.69 -13.39
N TRP A 204 0.73 -7.53 -13.52
CA TRP A 204 1.74 -8.07 -12.58
C TRP A 204 1.69 -9.59 -12.40
N LEU A 205 1.15 -10.34 -13.39
CA LEU A 205 1.03 -11.79 -13.32
C LEU A 205 2.41 -12.45 -13.36
N ALA A 206 2.81 -13.04 -12.24
CA ALA A 206 4.16 -13.56 -12.03
C ALA A 206 4.54 -14.67 -13.04
N GLU A 207 3.60 -15.51 -13.44
CA GLU A 207 3.83 -16.58 -14.43
C GLU A 207 4.33 -16.09 -15.78
N LEU A 208 4.05 -14.84 -16.16
CA LEU A 208 4.56 -14.25 -17.39
C LEU A 208 6.08 -14.05 -17.36
N ALA A 209 6.65 -13.79 -16.17
CA ALA A 209 8.09 -13.59 -16.02
C ALA A 209 8.89 -14.83 -16.42
N ALA A 210 8.44 -16.05 -16.11
CA ALA A 210 9.09 -17.27 -16.53
C ALA A 210 9.21 -17.36 -18.07
N SER A 211 8.14 -16.99 -18.78
CA SER A 211 8.14 -16.95 -20.26
C SER A 211 9.15 -15.93 -20.78
N HIS A 212 9.21 -14.75 -20.16
CA HIS A 212 10.13 -13.69 -20.57
C HIS A 212 11.58 -14.07 -20.33
N VAL A 213 11.94 -14.65 -19.19
CA VAL A 213 13.31 -15.12 -18.92
C VAL A 213 13.72 -16.21 -19.92
N ASN A 214 12.83 -17.17 -20.22
CA ASN A 214 13.10 -18.19 -21.25
C ASN A 214 13.32 -17.57 -22.64
N LYS A 215 12.55 -16.55 -23.03
CA LYS A 215 12.78 -15.81 -24.29
C LYS A 215 14.11 -15.05 -24.25
N GLY A 216 14.47 -14.43 -23.14
CA GLY A 216 15.77 -13.78 -22.97
C GLY A 216 16.93 -14.76 -23.16
N LEU A 217 16.86 -15.96 -22.57
CA LEU A 217 17.86 -17.02 -22.72
C LEU A 217 17.95 -17.56 -24.17
N GLN A 218 16.91 -17.40 -25.00
CA GLN A 218 16.98 -17.69 -26.44
C GLN A 218 17.70 -16.59 -27.23
N VAL A 219 17.74 -15.35 -26.69
CA VAL A 219 18.51 -14.24 -27.31
C VAL A 219 19.99 -14.40 -26.99
N THR A 220 20.34 -14.73 -25.76
CA THR A 220 21.71 -14.99 -25.31
C THR A 220 21.74 -15.88 -24.08
N ASP A 221 22.71 -16.79 -24.01
CA ASP A 221 23.02 -17.55 -22.78
C ASP A 221 24.11 -16.88 -21.92
N ASP A 222 24.75 -15.83 -22.44
CA ASP A 222 25.73 -15.01 -21.74
C ASP A 222 25.03 -13.83 -21.00
N VAL A 223 24.17 -14.17 -20.04
CA VAL A 223 23.48 -13.22 -19.19
C VAL A 223 24.14 -13.14 -17.81
N VAL A 224 24.41 -11.92 -17.32
CA VAL A 224 25.05 -11.69 -16.02
C VAL A 224 24.05 -11.17 -14.97
N GLY A 225 22.92 -10.62 -15.38
CA GLY A 225 21.93 -10.07 -14.45
C GLY A 225 20.52 -10.02 -15.00
N VAL A 226 19.54 -10.05 -14.08
CA VAL A 226 18.12 -9.88 -14.37
C VAL A 226 17.55 -8.85 -13.39
N MET A 227 16.95 -7.80 -13.92
CA MET A 227 16.09 -6.89 -13.18
C MET A 227 14.65 -7.41 -13.30
N CYS A 228 13.99 -7.58 -12.18
CA CYS A 228 12.58 -7.95 -12.11
C CYS A 228 11.77 -6.81 -11.48
N GLY A 229 10.59 -6.51 -12.04
CA GLY A 229 9.71 -5.44 -11.59
C GLY A 229 9.32 -5.56 -10.12
N ASN A 230 9.18 -6.80 -9.61
CA ASN A 230 8.98 -7.08 -8.18
C ASN A 230 9.53 -8.48 -7.81
N ASP A 231 9.41 -8.84 -6.53
CA ASP A 231 9.95 -10.10 -6.00
C ASP A 231 9.14 -11.34 -6.43
N ASP A 232 7.85 -11.21 -6.73
CA ASP A 232 7.05 -12.28 -7.32
C ASP A 232 7.54 -12.63 -8.73
N LEU A 233 7.81 -11.62 -9.56
CA LEU A 233 8.44 -11.81 -10.88
C LEU A 233 9.83 -12.42 -10.73
N ALA A 234 10.61 -11.98 -9.72
CA ALA A 234 11.93 -12.53 -9.41
C ALA A 234 11.85 -14.00 -9.01
N SER A 235 10.80 -14.42 -8.29
CA SER A 235 10.57 -15.83 -7.93
C SER A 235 10.52 -16.72 -9.17
N GLN A 236 9.80 -16.29 -10.20
CA GLN A 236 9.72 -17.03 -11.46
C GLN A 236 11.01 -16.95 -12.27
N ALA A 237 11.70 -15.80 -12.23
CA ALA A 237 13.00 -15.64 -12.88
C ALA A 237 14.04 -16.59 -12.28
N VAL A 238 14.18 -16.60 -10.96
CA VAL A 238 15.12 -17.49 -10.24
C VAL A 238 14.81 -18.96 -10.51
N LYS A 239 13.52 -19.34 -10.58
CA LYS A 239 13.12 -20.70 -10.95
C LYS A 239 13.65 -21.10 -12.34
N VAL A 240 13.45 -20.25 -13.36
CA VAL A 240 13.95 -20.52 -14.71
C VAL A 240 15.48 -20.56 -14.72
N LEU A 241 16.15 -19.65 -14.00
CA LEU A 241 17.60 -19.67 -13.87
C LEU A 241 18.09 -20.97 -13.20
N ALA A 242 17.39 -21.48 -12.19
CA ALA A 242 17.72 -22.75 -11.54
C ALA A 242 17.59 -23.94 -12.50
N GLU A 243 16.52 -23.99 -13.30
CA GLU A 243 16.32 -25.03 -14.33
C GLU A 243 17.47 -25.04 -15.36
N ASN A 244 18.06 -23.86 -15.61
CA ASN A 244 19.22 -23.70 -16.51
C ASN A 244 20.58 -23.72 -15.77
N ARG A 245 20.63 -24.02 -14.47
CA ARG A 245 21.83 -24.03 -13.62
C ARG A 245 22.55 -22.69 -13.50
N LEU A 246 21.78 -21.60 -13.60
CA LEU A 246 22.27 -20.22 -13.52
C LEU A 246 21.92 -19.51 -12.21
N ALA A 247 21.07 -20.11 -11.36
CA ALA A 247 20.73 -19.55 -10.05
C ALA A 247 21.98 -19.37 -9.18
N GLY A 248 22.14 -18.19 -8.58
CA GLY A 248 23.32 -17.80 -7.81
C GLY A 248 24.56 -17.45 -8.68
N GLN A 249 24.49 -17.59 -10.01
CA GLN A 249 25.53 -17.15 -10.95
C GLN A 249 25.10 -15.86 -11.69
N VAL A 250 23.82 -15.72 -11.96
CA VAL A 250 23.21 -14.52 -12.54
C VAL A 250 22.67 -13.66 -11.40
N ALA A 251 23.06 -12.40 -11.35
CA ALA A 251 22.58 -11.46 -10.36
C ALA A 251 21.09 -11.14 -10.58
N VAL A 252 20.26 -11.24 -9.55
CA VAL A 252 18.82 -10.93 -9.63
C VAL A 252 18.49 -9.80 -8.67
N VAL A 253 17.87 -8.74 -9.19
CA VAL A 253 17.44 -7.58 -8.40
C VAL A 253 15.93 -7.35 -8.58
N ALA A 254 15.25 -6.97 -7.50
CA ALA A 254 13.81 -6.75 -7.50
C ALA A 254 13.40 -5.76 -6.39
N GLN A 255 12.12 -5.64 -6.09
CA GLN A 255 11.56 -4.81 -5.02
C GLN A 255 10.46 -5.52 -4.27
N ASP A 256 10.04 -4.94 -3.14
CA ASP A 256 8.95 -5.21 -2.19
C ASP A 256 9.39 -5.98 -0.94
N ALA A 257 10.60 -6.52 -0.90
CA ALA A 257 11.15 -7.26 0.26
C ALA A 257 10.23 -8.39 0.75
N GLU A 258 9.60 -9.11 -0.19
CA GLU A 258 8.78 -10.27 0.14
C GLU A 258 9.60 -11.33 0.89
N LEU A 259 8.93 -12.10 1.78
CA LEU A 259 9.62 -13.11 2.58
C LEU A 259 10.45 -14.08 1.73
N ALA A 260 9.89 -14.55 0.62
CA ALA A 260 10.58 -15.45 -0.30
C ALA A 260 11.83 -14.80 -0.94
N ALA A 261 11.81 -13.49 -1.18
CA ALA A 261 12.96 -12.76 -1.69
C ALA A 261 14.03 -12.60 -0.62
N CYS A 262 13.64 -12.25 0.62
CA CYS A 262 14.56 -12.17 1.76
C CYS A 262 15.27 -13.52 1.99
N GLN A 263 14.54 -14.64 1.90
CA GLN A 263 15.10 -16.00 1.95
C GLN A 263 16.10 -16.23 0.81
N ARG A 264 15.75 -15.92 -0.43
CA ARG A 264 16.66 -16.08 -1.57
C ARG A 264 17.92 -15.23 -1.49
N ILE A 265 17.82 -14.04 -0.88
CA ILE A 265 18.97 -13.16 -0.67
C ILE A 265 19.95 -13.80 0.32
N VAL A 266 19.49 -14.30 1.46
CA VAL A 266 20.36 -14.96 2.44
C VAL A 266 20.88 -16.31 1.95
N GLU A 267 20.15 -16.99 1.03
CA GLU A 267 20.56 -18.21 0.33
C GLU A 267 21.54 -17.94 -0.84
N GLY A 268 21.65 -16.69 -1.31
CA GLY A 268 22.54 -16.30 -2.41
C GLY A 268 21.98 -16.52 -3.83
N THR A 269 20.66 -16.72 -3.99
CA THR A 269 20.01 -16.90 -5.30
C THR A 269 19.32 -15.63 -5.83
N GLN A 270 19.20 -14.60 -4.98
CA GLN A 270 18.83 -13.22 -5.34
C GLN A 270 19.85 -12.26 -4.74
N THR A 271 20.23 -11.21 -5.46
CA THR A 271 21.28 -10.28 -5.06
C THR A 271 20.78 -9.23 -4.09
N MET A 272 19.60 -8.66 -4.36
CA MET A 272 18.96 -7.63 -3.54
C MET A 272 17.47 -7.56 -3.81
N THR A 273 16.77 -6.95 -2.88
CA THR A 273 15.44 -6.39 -3.06
C THR A 273 15.41 -4.94 -2.57
N VAL A 274 14.47 -4.16 -3.04
CA VAL A 274 14.21 -2.82 -2.50
C VAL A 274 13.05 -2.92 -1.50
N TYR A 275 13.32 -2.61 -0.25
CA TYR A 275 12.30 -2.46 0.77
C TYR A 275 11.58 -1.12 0.60
N LYS A 276 10.28 -1.20 0.48
CA LYS A 276 9.37 -0.07 0.51
C LYS A 276 8.75 0.00 1.91
N PRO A 277 8.82 1.13 2.63
CA PRO A 277 8.19 1.27 3.93
C PRO A 277 6.65 1.36 3.81
N ILE A 278 6.00 0.26 3.40
CA ILE A 278 4.56 0.21 3.09
C ILE A 278 3.68 0.53 4.29
N GLU A 279 4.11 0.18 5.51
CA GLU A 279 3.37 0.53 6.73
C GLU A 279 3.37 2.05 6.96
N GLN A 280 4.49 2.72 6.65
CA GLN A 280 4.57 4.18 6.68
C GLN A 280 3.71 4.78 5.58
N GLU A 281 3.75 4.24 4.36
CA GLU A 281 2.95 4.73 3.23
C GLU A 281 1.45 4.65 3.56
N ALA A 282 0.97 3.47 3.98
CA ALA A 282 -0.44 3.24 4.28
C ALA A 282 -0.94 4.06 5.48
N SER A 283 -0.14 4.16 6.55
CA SER A 283 -0.52 4.97 7.72
C SER A 283 -0.52 6.47 7.39
N THR A 284 0.47 6.95 6.65
CA THR A 284 0.52 8.36 6.18
C THR A 284 -0.66 8.67 5.26
N ALA A 285 -0.97 7.78 4.31
CA ALA A 285 -2.13 7.96 3.42
C ALA A 285 -3.45 8.02 4.21
N ALA A 286 -3.62 7.18 5.22
CA ALA A 286 -4.81 7.19 6.08
C ALA A 286 -4.94 8.50 6.87
N ILE A 287 -3.84 8.99 7.47
CA ILE A 287 -3.80 10.26 8.21
C ILE A 287 -4.16 11.43 7.28
N LEU A 288 -3.54 11.49 6.10
CA LEU A 288 -3.79 12.55 5.12
C LEU A 288 -5.21 12.45 4.51
N ALA A 289 -5.73 11.24 4.27
CA ALA A 289 -7.11 11.06 3.81
C ALA A 289 -8.12 11.55 4.85
N VAL A 290 -7.90 11.27 6.14
CA VAL A 290 -8.74 11.78 7.24
C VAL A 290 -8.63 13.31 7.34
N ALA A 291 -7.43 13.89 7.17
CA ALA A 291 -7.24 15.34 7.15
C ALA A 291 -8.01 15.99 5.99
N LEU A 292 -7.89 15.46 4.77
CA LEU A 292 -8.63 15.93 3.60
C LEU A 292 -10.15 15.86 3.79
N GLY A 293 -10.65 14.75 4.34
CA GLY A 293 -12.07 14.55 4.58
C GLY A 293 -12.64 15.48 5.66
N ASN A 294 -11.79 15.99 6.54
CA ASN A 294 -12.12 17.03 7.52
C ASN A 294 -11.84 18.47 7.01
N ASP A 295 -11.65 18.62 5.69
CA ASP A 295 -11.32 19.89 5.04
C ASP A 295 -10.05 20.59 5.59
N THR A 296 -9.10 19.81 6.13
CA THR A 296 -7.81 20.31 6.57
C THR A 296 -6.92 20.53 5.35
N ASP A 297 -6.27 21.68 5.28
CA ASP A 297 -5.24 21.95 4.28
C ASP A 297 -3.97 21.15 4.60
N ILE A 298 -3.74 20.07 3.84
CA ILE A 298 -2.60 19.16 4.03
C ILE A 298 -1.25 19.81 3.70
N THR A 299 -1.24 20.98 3.06
CA THR A 299 -0.01 21.75 2.77
C THR A 299 0.36 22.73 3.88
N SER A 300 -0.55 22.95 4.83
CA SER A 300 -0.35 23.84 5.98
C SER A 300 0.61 23.26 7.01
N GLU A 301 1.37 24.13 7.69
CA GLU A 301 2.20 23.78 8.86
C GLU A 301 1.35 23.26 10.06
N ASP A 302 0.05 23.53 10.07
CA ASP A 302 -0.88 23.07 11.09
C ASP A 302 -1.34 21.59 10.88
N CYS A 303 -1.07 20.99 9.71
CA CYS A 303 -1.38 19.59 9.45
C CYS A 303 -0.38 18.68 10.17
N GLU A 304 -0.87 17.57 10.75
CA GLU A 304 -0.03 16.59 11.45
C GLU A 304 1.13 16.08 10.57
N ILE A 305 0.83 15.83 9.29
CA ILE A 305 1.81 15.51 8.26
C ILE A 305 1.68 16.56 7.16
N GLN A 306 2.65 17.46 7.10
CA GLN A 306 2.66 18.49 6.07
C GLN A 306 3.14 17.96 4.73
N VAL A 307 2.35 18.16 3.67
CA VAL A 307 2.73 17.87 2.28
C VAL A 307 3.36 19.11 1.67
N THR A 308 4.66 19.04 1.37
CA THR A 308 5.45 20.21 0.89
C THR A 308 5.88 20.10 -0.57
N GLU A 309 5.75 18.91 -1.17
CA GLU A 309 6.12 18.67 -2.57
C GLU A 309 4.88 18.66 -3.46
N THR A 310 5.08 18.95 -4.75
CA THR A 310 4.08 18.81 -5.80
C THR A 310 4.64 17.99 -6.95
N THR A 311 3.74 17.42 -7.76
CA THR A 311 4.06 16.75 -9.03
C THR A 311 3.01 17.08 -10.06
N ASP A 312 3.37 17.02 -11.35
CA ASP A 312 2.43 17.23 -12.46
C ASP A 312 1.78 15.90 -12.85
N ASP A 313 0.47 15.77 -12.65
CA ASP A 313 -0.30 14.59 -13.08
C ASP A 313 -0.79 14.70 -14.54
N GLY A 314 -0.43 15.79 -15.25
CA GLY A 314 -0.88 16.14 -16.58
C GLY A 314 -2.09 17.10 -16.60
N SER A 315 -2.79 17.29 -15.49
CA SER A 315 -3.81 18.33 -15.31
C SER A 315 -3.22 19.62 -14.73
N GLY A 316 -2.09 19.51 -14.04
CA GLY A 316 -1.35 20.55 -13.32
C GLY A 316 -0.61 20.00 -12.11
N GLU A 317 -0.08 20.91 -11.29
CA GLU A 317 0.62 20.56 -10.05
C GLU A 317 -0.38 20.11 -8.98
N ILE A 318 -0.20 18.88 -8.46
CA ILE A 318 -0.99 18.33 -7.36
C ILE A 318 -0.11 18.08 -6.13
N PRO A 319 -0.65 18.10 -4.89
CA PRO A 319 0.09 17.72 -3.68
C PRO A 319 0.71 16.33 -3.81
N TYR A 320 1.98 16.20 -3.44
CA TYR A 320 2.77 15.00 -3.62
C TYR A 320 3.53 14.64 -2.35
N TYR A 321 3.37 13.39 -1.89
CA TYR A 321 4.11 12.85 -0.76
C TYR A 321 4.89 11.61 -1.17
N LYS A 322 6.20 11.68 -1.07
CA LYS A 322 7.12 10.66 -1.55
C LYS A 322 7.93 10.06 -0.40
N ILE A 323 8.00 8.73 -0.34
CA ILE A 323 8.70 7.99 0.71
C ILE A 323 9.96 7.35 0.11
N ALA A 324 11.08 7.49 0.81
CA ALA A 324 12.35 6.93 0.36
C ALA A 324 12.39 5.41 0.51
N PRO A 325 12.73 4.63 -0.55
CA PRO A 325 12.96 3.20 -0.47
C PRO A 325 14.35 2.88 0.09
N ILE A 326 14.56 1.63 0.50
CA ILE A 326 15.83 1.14 1.07
C ILE A 326 16.30 -0.10 0.31
N ALA A 327 17.54 -0.10 -0.18
CA ALA A 327 18.14 -1.30 -0.77
C ALA A 327 18.45 -2.34 0.32
N VAL A 328 18.02 -3.59 0.12
CA VAL A 328 18.24 -4.70 1.04
C VAL A 328 19.07 -5.79 0.38
N THR A 329 20.16 -6.13 1.01
CA THR A 329 21.07 -7.20 0.62
C THR A 329 21.31 -8.13 1.82
N ALA A 330 22.06 -9.20 1.65
CA ALA A 330 22.45 -10.06 2.79
C ALA A 330 23.24 -9.29 3.88
N GLU A 331 23.91 -8.18 3.50
CA GLU A 331 24.75 -7.40 4.43
C GLU A 331 23.92 -6.62 5.46
N ASN A 332 22.74 -6.14 5.09
CA ASN A 332 21.86 -5.33 5.95
C ASN A 332 20.48 -5.93 6.20
N MET A 333 20.30 -7.22 5.90
CA MET A 333 19.03 -7.94 6.09
C MET A 333 18.51 -7.84 7.53
N ASP A 334 19.39 -8.11 8.51
CA ASP A 334 19.01 -8.08 9.92
C ASP A 334 18.59 -6.64 10.33
N GLU A 335 19.37 -5.62 9.96
CA GLU A 335 19.10 -4.23 10.33
C GLU A 335 17.77 -3.72 9.74
N VAL A 336 17.56 -3.92 8.43
CA VAL A 336 16.43 -3.30 7.73
C VAL A 336 15.15 -4.11 7.88
N ILE A 337 15.23 -5.43 7.75
CA ILE A 337 14.05 -6.30 7.69
C ILE A 337 13.69 -6.89 9.05
N ILE A 338 14.70 -7.42 9.79
CA ILE A 338 14.42 -8.11 11.05
C ILE A 338 14.22 -7.10 12.19
N ASP A 339 15.19 -6.21 12.41
CA ASP A 339 15.14 -5.20 13.47
C ASP A 339 14.05 -4.15 13.16
N GLY A 340 13.78 -3.90 11.87
CA GLY A 340 12.64 -3.11 11.38
C GLY A 340 11.28 -3.77 11.61
N GLY A 341 11.22 -5.06 11.96
CA GLY A 341 9.99 -5.79 12.29
C GLY A 341 9.15 -6.21 11.07
N PHE A 342 9.70 -6.12 9.86
CA PHE A 342 8.97 -6.46 8.62
C PHE A 342 8.80 -7.97 8.44
N HIS A 343 9.85 -8.76 8.73
CA HIS A 343 9.80 -10.23 8.82
C HIS A 343 10.55 -10.72 10.05
N THR A 344 10.21 -11.95 10.51
CA THR A 344 10.94 -12.56 11.62
C THR A 344 12.26 -13.18 11.16
N LYS A 345 13.24 -13.24 12.05
CA LYS A 345 14.53 -13.88 11.75
C LYS A 345 14.38 -15.36 11.42
N GLU A 346 13.51 -16.04 12.17
CA GLU A 346 13.22 -17.46 11.98
C GLU A 346 12.67 -17.75 10.59
N ASP A 347 11.81 -16.87 10.06
CA ASP A 347 11.23 -17.04 8.73
C ASP A 347 12.25 -16.75 7.63
N VAL A 348 13.01 -15.65 7.74
CA VAL A 348 14.00 -15.25 6.73
C VAL A 348 15.13 -16.27 6.61
N TYR A 349 15.64 -16.78 7.73
CA TYR A 349 16.76 -17.72 7.77
C TYR A 349 16.35 -19.19 7.83
N LEU A 350 15.07 -19.51 7.52
CA LEU A 350 14.47 -20.85 7.65
C LEU A 350 15.31 -21.96 7.01
N ASN A 351 15.92 -21.70 5.87
CA ASN A 351 16.69 -22.66 5.09
C ASN A 351 18.21 -22.59 5.34
N ILE A 352 18.67 -21.62 6.12
CA ILE A 352 20.10 -21.48 6.46
C ILE A 352 20.41 -22.38 7.63
N LYS A 353 21.30 -23.37 7.42
CA LYS A 353 21.79 -24.23 8.50
C LYS A 353 22.88 -23.49 9.26
N GLU A 354 22.73 -23.40 10.58
CA GLU A 354 23.78 -22.94 11.48
C GLU A 354 25.06 -23.76 11.36
#